data_f93785c858eeb5e5c91a3b79049317ba
#
_entry.id   f93785c858eeb5e5c91a3b79049317ba
#
_cell.length_a   1.000
_cell.length_b   1.000
_cell.length_c   1.000
_cell.angle_alpha   90.00
_cell.angle_beta   90.00
_cell.angle_gamma   90.00
#
_symmetry.space_group_name_H-M   'P 1'
#
loop_
_entity.id
_entity.type
_entity.pdbx_description
1 polymer ?
#
loop_
_entity_poly.entity_id
_entity_poly.type
_entity_poly.pdbx_seq_one_letter_code
_entity_poly.pdbx_strand_id
1 'polypeptide(L)'
;MLIATLRLIRFPNLLVVGLTQWLIARQILGQAFQEENIAPVLSMTELGLLIFATICVTALGYVVNDISDYEIDLINKPDKIILGRLIKRKYAYRLSYLLAGLSLTASLYLAIRLNEMEWIWLYPVFTGLLLAYPAGLKRSPIAGNVFVALACAATAGLIWLGERKSWQLLSSTGQEQTAQLIVLFMLYAFIATWIREIVKDLEDKEGDERQGRRSLAIRWGDTAAKITTGVLSFILLLALVGICSLPVYQDLNIIGKLLIPVLSLLIIFLNWRIRSAQASPDYHQLSQQWKYFLLGGLSILLCY
;
A
#
# COMPACT_ATOMS: atom_id res chain seq x y z
N MET A 1 -10.90 -12.72 -21.60
CA MET A 1 -10.95 -13.13 -20.18
C MET A 1 -9.68 -12.76 -19.43
N LEU A 2 -8.47 -13.13 -19.88
CA LEU A 2 -7.20 -12.80 -19.20
C LEU A 2 -7.03 -11.31 -18.89
N ILE A 3 -7.15 -10.42 -19.90
CA ILE A 3 -7.02 -8.97 -19.72
C ILE A 3 -8.03 -8.42 -18.70
N ALA A 4 -9.26 -8.91 -18.72
CA ALA A 4 -10.28 -8.48 -17.77
C ALA A 4 -9.94 -8.94 -16.34
N THR A 5 -9.39 -10.15 -16.16
CA THR A 5 -8.90 -10.64 -14.86
C THR A 5 -7.72 -9.79 -14.36
N LEU A 6 -6.73 -9.47 -15.21
CA LEU A 6 -5.60 -8.61 -14.86
C LEU A 6 -6.05 -7.19 -14.44
N ARG A 7 -7.11 -6.66 -15.06
CA ARG A 7 -7.72 -5.38 -14.65
C ARG A 7 -8.43 -5.52 -13.30
N LEU A 8 -9.18 -6.60 -13.09
CA LEU A 8 -9.92 -6.84 -11.84
C LEU A 8 -8.97 -6.92 -10.63
N ILE A 9 -7.86 -7.65 -10.75
CA ILE A 9 -6.85 -7.75 -9.69
C ILE A 9 -5.91 -6.54 -9.64
N ARG A 10 -6.09 -5.55 -10.52
CA ARG A 10 -5.24 -4.36 -10.61
C ARG A 10 -3.76 -4.71 -10.72
N PHE A 11 -3.43 -5.59 -11.68
CA PHE A 11 -2.11 -6.19 -11.86
C PHE A 11 -0.91 -5.20 -11.74
N PRO A 12 -0.95 -3.96 -12.32
CA PRO A 12 0.15 -3.01 -12.11
C PRO A 12 0.41 -2.66 -10.64
N ASN A 13 -0.63 -2.61 -9.79
CA ASN A 13 -0.46 -2.35 -8.38
C ASN A 13 0.18 -3.56 -7.66
N LEU A 14 -0.14 -4.79 -8.09
CA LEU A 14 0.48 -6.00 -7.55
C LEU A 14 1.97 -6.07 -7.86
N LEU A 15 2.38 -5.61 -9.05
CA LEU A 15 3.81 -5.49 -9.39
C LEU A 15 4.53 -4.50 -8.45
N VAL A 16 3.88 -3.38 -8.11
CA VAL A 16 4.44 -2.41 -7.15
C VAL A 16 4.61 -3.05 -5.77
N VAL A 17 3.61 -3.80 -5.29
CA VAL A 17 3.70 -4.54 -4.02
C VAL A 17 4.87 -5.52 -4.02
N GLY A 18 4.98 -6.35 -5.05
CA GLY A 18 6.07 -7.32 -5.17
C GLY A 18 7.44 -6.66 -5.26
N LEU A 19 7.54 -5.58 -6.06
CA LEU A 19 8.78 -4.81 -6.19
C LEU A 19 9.17 -4.14 -4.87
N THR A 20 8.21 -3.57 -4.12
CA THR A 20 8.47 -2.99 -2.80
C THR A 20 9.09 -4.01 -1.86
N GLN A 21 8.48 -5.18 -1.75
CA GLN A 21 8.98 -6.25 -0.89
C GLN A 21 10.35 -6.75 -1.32
N TRP A 22 10.55 -6.92 -2.62
CA TRP A 22 11.83 -7.35 -3.17
C TRP A 22 12.95 -6.31 -2.89
N LEU A 23 12.67 -5.01 -3.08
CA LEU A 23 13.63 -3.93 -2.82
C LEU A 23 14.01 -3.87 -1.33
N ILE A 24 13.05 -3.95 -0.42
CA ILE A 24 13.33 -3.95 1.02
C ILE A 24 14.20 -5.14 1.40
N ALA A 25 13.87 -6.34 0.88
CA ALA A 25 14.65 -7.54 1.16
C ALA A 25 16.07 -7.47 0.61
N ARG A 26 16.27 -6.87 -0.57
CA ARG A 26 17.56 -6.93 -1.27
C ARG A 26 18.42 -5.68 -1.09
N GLN A 27 17.79 -4.48 -1.14
CA GLN A 27 18.54 -3.23 -1.06
C GLN A 27 18.74 -2.77 0.39
N ILE A 28 17.76 -2.96 1.28
CA ILE A 28 17.92 -2.51 2.66
C ILE A 28 18.51 -3.62 3.53
N LEU A 29 17.76 -4.71 3.72
CA LEU A 29 18.21 -5.78 4.62
C LEU A 29 19.36 -6.59 4.03
N GLY A 30 19.29 -6.89 2.73
CA GLY A 30 20.30 -7.71 2.07
C GLY A 30 21.67 -7.05 2.02
N GLN A 31 21.76 -5.74 1.85
CA GLN A 31 23.04 -5.00 1.90
C GLN A 31 23.61 -5.02 3.32
N ALA A 32 22.79 -4.68 4.33
CA ALA A 32 23.22 -4.71 5.73
C ALA A 32 23.70 -6.11 6.17
N PHE A 33 23.00 -7.17 5.74
CA PHE A 33 23.42 -8.55 6.02
C PHE A 33 24.74 -8.89 5.33
N GLN A 34 24.93 -8.43 4.09
CA GLN A 34 26.17 -8.67 3.34
C GLN A 34 27.36 -7.95 3.98
N GLU A 35 27.20 -6.71 4.41
CA GLU A 35 28.24 -5.91 5.07
C GLU A 35 28.72 -6.55 6.38
N GLU A 36 27.81 -7.15 7.14
CA GLU A 36 28.13 -7.80 8.43
C GLU A 36 28.30 -9.33 8.32
N ASN A 37 28.32 -9.89 7.09
CA ASN A 37 28.47 -11.33 6.82
C ASN A 37 27.40 -12.21 7.50
N ILE A 38 26.15 -11.72 7.54
CA ILE A 38 25.01 -12.42 8.09
C ILE A 38 24.20 -13.07 6.96
N ALA A 39 23.85 -14.36 7.13
CA ALA A 39 22.98 -15.04 6.18
C ALA A 39 21.50 -14.61 6.39
N PRO A 40 20.76 -14.30 5.32
CA PRO A 40 19.34 -14.04 5.43
C PRO A 40 18.56 -15.30 5.87
N VAL A 41 17.49 -15.13 6.63
CA VAL A 41 16.57 -16.22 7.01
C VAL A 41 15.78 -16.71 5.80
N LEU A 42 15.29 -15.75 4.97
CA LEU A 42 14.51 -16.07 3.78
C LEU A 42 15.44 -16.45 2.62
N SER A 43 15.44 -17.72 2.24
CA SER A 43 16.00 -18.10 0.94
C SER A 43 15.22 -17.41 -0.20
N MET A 44 15.74 -17.43 -1.42
CA MET A 44 15.04 -16.87 -2.60
C MET A 44 13.66 -17.50 -2.81
N THR A 45 13.51 -18.77 -2.46
CA THR A 45 12.21 -19.47 -2.58
C THR A 45 11.21 -18.97 -1.52
N GLU A 46 11.64 -18.83 -0.27
CA GLU A 46 10.80 -18.35 0.82
C GLU A 46 10.43 -16.86 0.64
N LEU A 47 11.37 -16.04 0.20
CA LEU A 47 11.11 -14.65 -0.19
C LEU A 47 10.07 -14.58 -1.33
N GLY A 48 10.25 -15.39 -2.38
CA GLY A 48 9.30 -15.47 -3.49
C GLY A 48 7.91 -15.90 -3.04
N LEU A 49 7.81 -16.86 -2.11
CA LEU A 49 6.55 -17.32 -1.53
C LEU A 49 5.88 -16.25 -0.67
N LEU A 50 6.64 -15.51 0.13
CA LEU A 50 6.13 -14.40 0.93
C LEU A 50 5.55 -13.31 0.04
N ILE A 51 6.30 -12.89 -1.00
CA ILE A 51 5.84 -11.92 -2.01
C ILE A 51 4.57 -12.44 -2.69
N PHE A 52 4.55 -13.71 -3.12
CA PHE A 52 3.40 -14.33 -3.76
C PHE A 52 2.16 -14.34 -2.85
N ALA A 53 2.31 -14.72 -1.58
CA ALA A 53 1.22 -14.71 -0.61
C ALA A 53 0.64 -13.30 -0.42
N THR A 54 1.51 -12.29 -0.30
CA THR A 54 1.11 -10.89 -0.18
C THR A 54 0.37 -10.40 -1.43
N ILE A 55 0.85 -10.77 -2.62
CA ILE A 55 0.18 -10.47 -3.89
C ILE A 55 -1.21 -11.11 -3.93
N CYS A 56 -1.35 -12.38 -3.52
CA CYS A 56 -2.64 -13.06 -3.48
C CYS A 56 -3.64 -12.37 -2.54
N VAL A 57 -3.22 -11.99 -1.32
CA VAL A 57 -4.08 -11.27 -0.37
C VAL A 57 -4.45 -9.88 -0.90
N THR A 58 -3.51 -9.17 -1.50
CA THR A 58 -3.79 -7.85 -2.09
C THR A 58 -4.76 -7.95 -3.26
N ALA A 59 -4.57 -8.93 -4.15
CA ALA A 59 -5.48 -9.22 -5.25
C ALA A 59 -6.89 -9.60 -4.76
N LEU A 60 -6.97 -10.44 -3.70
CA LEU A 60 -8.22 -10.77 -3.02
C LEU A 60 -8.94 -9.50 -2.55
N GLY A 61 -8.22 -8.58 -1.91
CA GLY A 61 -8.77 -7.32 -1.44
C GLY A 61 -9.39 -6.49 -2.58
N TYR A 62 -8.74 -6.41 -3.74
CA TYR A 62 -9.30 -5.74 -4.91
C TYR A 62 -10.55 -6.42 -5.44
N VAL A 63 -10.55 -7.75 -5.56
CA VAL A 63 -11.72 -8.50 -6.06
C VAL A 63 -12.91 -8.37 -5.12
N VAL A 64 -12.70 -8.51 -3.81
CA VAL A 64 -13.75 -8.37 -2.78
C VAL A 64 -14.30 -6.94 -2.76
N ASN A 65 -13.43 -5.93 -2.90
CA ASN A 65 -13.86 -4.55 -3.00
C ASN A 65 -14.76 -4.32 -4.22
N ASP A 66 -14.35 -4.79 -5.41
CA ASP A 66 -15.15 -4.62 -6.63
C ASP A 66 -16.48 -5.40 -6.56
N ILE A 67 -16.51 -6.59 -5.91
CA ILE A 67 -17.77 -7.32 -5.64
C ILE A 67 -18.71 -6.49 -4.76
N SER A 68 -18.18 -5.90 -3.71
CA SER A 68 -18.95 -5.07 -2.76
C SER A 68 -19.45 -3.77 -3.40
N ASP A 69 -18.63 -3.15 -4.25
CA ASP A 69 -18.92 -1.85 -4.88
C ASP A 69 -19.72 -1.96 -6.16
N TYR A 70 -20.10 -3.15 -6.58
CA TYR A 70 -20.74 -3.38 -7.88
C TYR A 70 -21.92 -2.42 -8.15
N GLU A 71 -22.85 -2.29 -7.22
CA GLU A 71 -24.04 -1.42 -7.37
C GLU A 71 -23.67 0.08 -7.38
N ILE A 72 -22.63 0.44 -6.67
CA ILE A 72 -22.08 1.81 -6.60
C ILE A 72 -21.39 2.18 -7.90
N ASP A 73 -20.57 1.26 -8.40
CA ASP A 73 -19.79 1.47 -9.63
C ASP A 73 -20.70 1.56 -10.87
N LEU A 74 -21.90 0.93 -10.83
CA LEU A 74 -22.94 1.13 -11.85
C LEU A 74 -23.38 2.59 -11.97
N ILE A 75 -23.33 3.36 -10.89
CA ILE A 75 -23.68 4.78 -10.85
C ILE A 75 -22.48 5.65 -11.15
N ASN A 76 -21.37 5.44 -10.43
CA ASN A 76 -20.19 6.31 -10.48
C ASN A 76 -19.36 6.14 -11.75
N LYS A 77 -19.24 4.91 -12.25
CA LYS A 77 -18.28 4.55 -13.31
C LYS A 77 -18.83 3.49 -14.25
N PRO A 78 -20.03 3.70 -14.87
CA PRO A 78 -20.72 2.66 -15.67
C PRO A 78 -19.85 2.10 -16.81
N ASP A 79 -19.00 2.93 -17.41
CA ASP A 79 -18.14 2.53 -18.52
C ASP A 79 -16.87 1.75 -18.08
N LYS A 80 -16.49 1.82 -16.82
CA LYS A 80 -15.30 1.16 -16.26
C LYS A 80 -15.59 -0.14 -15.54
N ILE A 81 -16.87 -0.56 -15.42
CA ILE A 81 -17.27 -1.77 -14.72
C ILE A 81 -16.72 -3.01 -15.42
N ILE A 82 -16.04 -3.86 -14.65
CA ILE A 82 -15.50 -5.14 -15.08
C ILE A 82 -16.48 -6.27 -14.73
N LEU A 83 -17.00 -6.29 -13.51
CA LEU A 83 -17.94 -7.29 -13.02
C LEU A 83 -19.32 -7.12 -13.68
N GLY A 84 -19.92 -8.23 -14.06
CA GLY A 84 -21.21 -8.26 -14.74
C GLY A 84 -21.13 -7.96 -16.25
N ARG A 85 -20.13 -7.19 -16.70
CA ARG A 85 -19.93 -6.85 -18.12
C ARG A 85 -18.87 -7.73 -18.79
N LEU A 86 -17.65 -7.78 -18.23
CA LEU A 86 -16.52 -8.55 -18.80
C LEU A 86 -16.28 -9.86 -18.05
N ILE A 87 -16.60 -9.91 -16.76
CA ILE A 87 -16.39 -11.06 -15.88
C ILE A 87 -17.69 -11.33 -15.12
N LYS A 88 -18.18 -12.56 -15.16
CA LYS A 88 -19.34 -12.98 -14.37
C LYS A 88 -19.03 -12.93 -12.87
N ARG A 89 -19.96 -12.45 -12.03
CA ARG A 89 -19.82 -12.40 -10.55
C ARG A 89 -19.36 -13.75 -9.97
N LYS A 90 -19.92 -14.87 -10.45
CA LYS A 90 -19.53 -16.22 -10.01
C LYS A 90 -18.03 -16.51 -10.21
N TYR A 91 -17.42 -15.98 -11.27
CA TYR A 91 -15.99 -16.11 -11.50
C TYR A 91 -15.19 -15.29 -10.47
N ALA A 92 -15.62 -14.08 -10.16
CA ALA A 92 -14.95 -13.24 -9.14
C ALA A 92 -14.97 -13.90 -7.76
N TYR A 93 -16.09 -14.49 -7.33
CA TYR A 93 -16.15 -15.27 -6.09
C TYR A 93 -15.20 -16.48 -6.11
N ARG A 94 -15.16 -17.25 -7.21
CA ARG A 94 -14.22 -18.38 -7.34
C ARG A 94 -12.77 -17.92 -7.28
N LEU A 95 -12.46 -16.80 -7.93
CA LEU A 95 -11.11 -16.19 -7.88
C LEU A 95 -10.76 -15.76 -6.46
N SER A 96 -11.70 -15.19 -5.72
CA SER A 96 -11.48 -14.80 -4.30
C SER A 96 -11.14 -16.01 -3.44
N TYR A 97 -11.87 -17.11 -3.57
CA TYR A 97 -11.58 -18.36 -2.82
C TYR A 97 -10.22 -18.95 -3.22
N LEU A 98 -9.88 -18.94 -4.51
CA LEU A 98 -8.58 -19.40 -4.98
C LEU A 98 -7.43 -18.57 -4.40
N LEU A 99 -7.53 -17.24 -4.46
CA LEU A 99 -6.51 -16.31 -3.93
C LEU A 99 -6.36 -16.48 -2.41
N ALA A 100 -7.45 -16.61 -1.67
CA ALA A 100 -7.42 -16.89 -0.26
C ALA A 100 -6.73 -18.24 0.03
N GLY A 101 -7.12 -19.30 -0.66
CA GLY A 101 -6.51 -20.63 -0.50
C GLY A 101 -5.02 -20.62 -0.78
N LEU A 102 -4.58 -19.98 -1.87
CA LEU A 102 -3.16 -19.86 -2.22
C LEU A 102 -2.34 -19.10 -1.17
N SER A 103 -2.88 -17.98 -0.66
CA SER A 103 -2.19 -17.21 0.38
C SER A 103 -2.09 -17.98 1.70
N LEU A 104 -3.15 -18.68 2.10
CA LEU A 104 -3.15 -19.51 3.32
C LEU A 104 -2.20 -20.69 3.21
N THR A 105 -2.14 -21.36 2.06
CA THR A 105 -1.20 -22.47 1.82
C THR A 105 0.25 -21.98 1.88
N ALA A 106 0.55 -20.84 1.26
CA ALA A 106 1.88 -20.23 1.32
C ALA A 106 2.26 -19.82 2.76
N SER A 107 1.30 -19.27 3.50
CA SER A 107 1.47 -18.91 4.92
C SER A 107 1.82 -20.12 5.78
N LEU A 108 1.08 -21.21 5.64
CA LEU A 108 1.33 -22.46 6.35
C LEU A 108 2.72 -23.04 6.01
N TYR A 109 3.09 -23.04 4.74
CA TYR A 109 4.41 -23.48 4.32
C TYR A 109 5.51 -22.63 4.95
N LEU A 110 5.39 -21.29 4.93
CA LEU A 110 6.36 -20.39 5.57
C LEU A 110 6.46 -20.63 7.07
N ALA A 111 5.33 -20.84 7.77
CA ALA A 111 5.31 -21.14 9.20
C ALA A 111 6.14 -22.40 9.54
N ILE A 112 5.98 -23.46 8.75
CA ILE A 112 6.72 -24.72 8.93
C ILE A 112 8.20 -24.51 8.61
N ARG A 113 8.54 -23.88 7.49
CA ARG A 113 9.93 -23.71 7.02
C ARG A 113 10.75 -22.79 7.90
N LEU A 114 10.17 -21.69 8.38
CA LEU A 114 10.82 -20.74 9.26
C LEU A 114 10.79 -21.16 10.74
N ASN A 115 10.04 -22.21 11.06
CA ASN A 115 9.73 -22.64 12.43
C ASN A 115 9.20 -21.46 13.27
N GLU A 116 8.19 -20.77 12.73
CA GLU A 116 7.56 -19.59 13.33
C GLU A 116 6.04 -19.67 13.17
N MET A 117 5.36 -20.04 14.24
CA MET A 117 3.91 -20.28 14.23
C MET A 117 3.07 -19.04 14.01
N GLU A 118 3.63 -17.84 14.19
CA GLU A 118 2.92 -16.58 13.93
C GLU A 118 2.47 -16.45 12.47
N TRP A 119 3.21 -17.03 11.54
CA TRP A 119 2.85 -17.03 10.12
C TRP A 119 1.54 -17.76 9.83
N ILE A 120 1.14 -18.73 10.67
CA ILE A 120 -0.14 -19.43 10.52
C ILE A 120 -1.31 -18.47 10.66
N TRP A 121 -1.20 -17.45 11.52
CA TRP A 121 -2.28 -16.50 11.80
C TRP A 121 -2.21 -15.23 10.98
N LEU A 122 -1.04 -14.84 10.51
CA LEU A 122 -0.81 -13.56 9.86
C LEU A 122 -1.72 -13.37 8.64
N TYR A 123 -1.62 -14.25 7.65
CA TYR A 123 -2.42 -14.14 6.42
C TYR A 123 -3.90 -14.47 6.63
N PRO A 124 -4.32 -15.46 7.45
CA PRO A 124 -5.72 -15.63 7.82
C PRO A 124 -6.36 -14.39 8.44
N VAL A 125 -5.66 -13.73 9.36
CA VAL A 125 -6.14 -12.48 9.98
C VAL A 125 -6.31 -11.37 8.95
N PHE A 126 -5.29 -11.12 8.11
CA PHE A 126 -5.39 -10.14 7.03
C PHE A 126 -6.51 -10.49 6.04
N THR A 127 -6.65 -11.76 5.65
CA THR A 127 -7.74 -12.23 4.80
C THR A 127 -9.11 -11.97 5.44
N GLY A 128 -9.27 -12.31 6.71
CA GLY A 128 -10.50 -12.06 7.47
C GLY A 128 -10.84 -10.57 7.56
N LEU A 129 -9.85 -9.71 7.83
CA LEU A 129 -10.02 -8.26 7.86
C LEU A 129 -10.43 -7.71 6.49
N LEU A 130 -9.85 -8.19 5.39
CA LEU A 130 -10.22 -7.79 4.03
C LEU A 130 -11.65 -8.23 3.67
N LEU A 131 -12.08 -9.41 4.10
CA LEU A 131 -13.45 -9.89 3.89
C LEU A 131 -14.48 -9.11 4.74
N ALA A 132 -14.11 -8.69 5.96
CA ALA A 132 -14.94 -7.91 6.85
C ALA A 132 -14.95 -6.40 6.49
N TYR A 133 -13.94 -5.92 5.77
CA TYR A 133 -13.74 -4.51 5.43
C TYR A 133 -14.99 -3.85 4.78
N PRO A 134 -15.63 -4.44 3.75
CA PRO A 134 -16.80 -3.84 3.11
C PRO A 134 -18.01 -3.71 4.04
N ALA A 135 -18.17 -4.65 4.98
CA ALA A 135 -19.33 -4.69 5.87
C ALA A 135 -19.26 -3.66 7.01
N GLY A 136 -18.05 -3.33 7.49
CA GLY A 136 -17.84 -2.49 8.67
C GLY A 136 -16.93 -1.29 8.42
N LEU A 137 -15.63 -1.52 8.24
CA LEU A 137 -14.62 -0.45 8.19
C LEU A 137 -14.86 0.56 7.07
N LYS A 138 -15.30 0.11 5.90
CA LYS A 138 -15.58 0.97 4.74
C LYS A 138 -16.71 1.98 4.97
N ARG A 139 -17.58 1.76 5.96
CA ARG A 139 -18.65 2.66 6.32
C ARG A 139 -18.22 3.76 7.30
N SER A 140 -17.01 3.65 7.85
CA SER A 140 -16.46 4.65 8.76
C SER A 140 -15.79 5.78 7.98
N PRO A 141 -15.94 7.04 8.41
CA PRO A 141 -15.36 8.22 7.73
C PRO A 141 -13.82 8.20 7.61
N ILE A 142 -13.16 7.52 8.54
CA ILE A 142 -11.69 7.49 8.64
C ILE A 142 -11.15 6.08 8.62
N ALA A 143 -11.79 5.13 9.35
CA ALA A 143 -11.21 3.82 9.60
C ALA A 143 -10.98 3.02 8.30
N GLY A 144 -11.82 3.18 7.27
CA GLY A 144 -11.64 2.54 5.98
C GLY A 144 -10.33 2.97 5.31
N ASN A 145 -10.10 4.28 5.22
CA ASN A 145 -8.92 4.84 4.58
C ASN A 145 -7.64 4.52 5.35
N VAL A 146 -7.70 4.60 6.68
CA VAL A 146 -6.60 4.21 7.58
C VAL A 146 -6.26 2.74 7.42
N PHE A 147 -7.26 1.85 7.33
CA PHE A 147 -7.04 0.42 7.13
C PHE A 147 -6.31 0.13 5.80
N VAL A 148 -6.74 0.76 4.69
CA VAL A 148 -6.07 0.60 3.39
C VAL A 148 -4.64 1.12 3.46
N ALA A 149 -4.42 2.27 4.10
CA ALA A 149 -3.10 2.86 4.27
C ALA A 149 -2.17 1.99 5.13
N LEU A 150 -2.69 1.44 6.24
CA LEU A 150 -1.94 0.50 7.09
C LEU A 150 -1.60 -0.79 6.35
N ALA A 151 -2.54 -1.36 5.60
CA ALA A 151 -2.29 -2.55 4.79
C ALA A 151 -1.19 -2.30 3.75
N CYS A 152 -1.18 -1.12 3.12
CA CYS A 152 -0.14 -0.74 2.17
C CYS A 152 1.24 -0.61 2.86
N ALA A 153 1.31 0.06 4.00
CA ALA A 153 2.55 0.19 4.77
C ALA A 153 3.06 -1.16 5.30
N ALA A 154 2.15 -2.03 5.75
CA ALA A 154 2.48 -3.34 6.29
C ALA A 154 3.20 -4.25 5.28
N THR A 155 3.03 -4.03 3.96
CA THR A 155 3.75 -4.82 2.95
C THR A 155 5.27 -4.76 3.12
N ALA A 156 5.79 -3.60 3.53
CA ALA A 156 7.21 -3.41 3.85
C ALA A 156 7.59 -4.13 5.16
N GLY A 157 6.78 -3.97 6.19
CA GLY A 157 7.00 -4.60 7.50
C GLY A 157 7.00 -6.12 7.48
N LEU A 158 6.28 -6.74 6.53
CA LEU A 158 6.27 -8.20 6.37
C LEU A 158 7.65 -8.78 6.05
N ILE A 159 8.46 -8.08 5.26
CA ILE A 159 9.83 -8.52 4.95
C ILE A 159 10.70 -8.42 6.20
N TRP A 160 10.60 -7.32 6.94
CA TRP A 160 11.34 -7.17 8.20
C TRP A 160 10.94 -8.25 9.20
N LEU A 161 9.65 -8.56 9.30
CA LEU A 161 9.18 -9.66 10.14
C LEU A 161 9.76 -11.01 9.71
N GLY A 162 9.84 -11.28 8.40
CA GLY A 162 10.41 -12.52 7.86
C GLY A 162 11.91 -12.67 8.10
N GLU A 163 12.64 -11.55 8.13
CA GLU A 163 14.08 -11.50 8.35
C GLU A 163 14.46 -11.18 9.79
N ARG A 164 13.50 -11.14 10.73
CA ARG A 164 13.74 -10.65 12.10
C ARG A 164 14.89 -11.37 12.83
N LYS A 165 15.09 -12.69 12.60
CA LYS A 165 16.16 -13.45 13.23
C LYS A 165 17.54 -13.00 12.75
N SER A 166 17.71 -12.82 11.43
CA SER A 166 18.97 -12.28 10.86
C SER A 166 19.14 -10.81 11.22
N TRP A 167 18.06 -10.03 11.22
CA TRP A 167 18.08 -8.63 11.64
C TRP A 167 18.56 -8.44 13.09
N GLN A 168 18.17 -9.33 14.00
CA GLN A 168 18.62 -9.32 15.39
C GLN A 168 20.13 -9.63 15.57
N LEU A 169 20.77 -10.23 14.57
CA LEU A 169 22.19 -10.50 14.56
C LEU A 169 23.05 -9.31 14.09
N LEU A 170 22.45 -8.33 13.43
CA LEU A 170 23.13 -7.10 13.06
C LEU A 170 23.68 -6.36 14.29
N SER A 171 24.73 -5.59 14.08
CA SER A 171 25.21 -4.63 15.06
C SER A 171 24.11 -3.63 15.45
N SER A 172 24.27 -2.96 16.58
CA SER A 172 23.31 -1.91 17.01
C SER A 172 23.14 -0.83 15.93
N THR A 173 24.22 -0.44 15.27
CA THR A 173 24.20 0.53 14.17
C THR A 173 23.44 0.00 12.95
N GLY A 174 23.71 -1.23 12.52
CA GLY A 174 23.01 -1.87 11.40
C GLY A 174 21.52 -2.05 11.67
N GLN A 175 21.14 -2.43 12.91
CA GLN A 175 19.73 -2.49 13.32
C GLN A 175 19.06 -1.12 13.26
N GLU A 176 19.71 -0.07 13.77
CA GLU A 176 19.17 1.27 13.79
C GLU A 176 18.96 1.82 12.36
N GLN A 177 19.97 1.73 11.50
CA GLN A 177 19.91 2.23 10.13
C GLN A 177 18.82 1.51 9.31
N THR A 178 18.78 0.19 9.34
CA THR A 178 17.76 -0.59 8.60
C THR A 178 16.36 -0.35 9.14
N ALA A 179 16.18 -0.27 10.47
CA ALA A 179 14.90 0.05 11.08
C ALA A 179 14.41 1.45 10.69
N GLN A 180 15.30 2.46 10.72
CA GLN A 180 14.97 3.83 10.30
C GLN A 180 14.46 3.85 8.86
N LEU A 181 15.17 3.20 7.92
CA LEU A 181 14.75 3.14 6.51
C LEU A 181 13.38 2.49 6.33
N ILE A 182 13.19 1.31 6.93
CA ILE A 182 11.93 0.57 6.79
C ILE A 182 10.77 1.36 7.40
N VAL A 183 10.95 1.91 8.61
CA VAL A 183 9.91 2.69 9.29
C VAL A 183 9.59 3.99 8.53
N LEU A 184 10.59 4.70 8.02
CA LEU A 184 10.38 5.89 7.20
C LEU A 184 9.62 5.56 5.90
N PHE A 185 9.98 4.45 5.25
CA PHE A 185 9.24 4.01 4.07
C PHE A 185 7.80 3.59 4.42
N MET A 186 7.59 2.88 5.52
CA MET A 186 6.24 2.53 5.99
C MET A 186 5.40 3.78 6.30
N LEU A 187 5.99 4.77 6.96
CA LEU A 187 5.34 6.05 7.27
C LEU A 187 4.99 6.82 5.98
N TYR A 188 5.92 6.88 5.03
CA TYR A 188 5.69 7.47 3.72
C TYR A 188 4.53 6.79 2.99
N ALA A 189 4.57 5.45 2.87
CA ALA A 189 3.54 4.66 2.21
C ALA A 189 2.18 4.81 2.88
N PHE A 190 2.15 4.83 4.22
CA PHE A 190 0.95 5.04 5.01
C PHE A 190 0.31 6.40 4.74
N ILE A 191 1.06 7.49 4.93
CA ILE A 191 0.51 8.85 4.82
C ILE A 191 0.10 9.15 3.37
N ALA A 192 0.95 8.83 2.39
CA ALA A 192 0.65 9.08 0.98
C ALA A 192 -0.55 8.26 0.48
N THR A 193 -0.70 7.01 0.94
CA THR A 193 -1.89 6.20 0.63
C THR A 193 -3.13 6.79 1.29
N TRP A 194 -3.05 7.19 2.55
CA TRP A 194 -4.19 7.80 3.26
C TRP A 194 -4.67 9.07 2.57
N ILE A 195 -3.76 9.96 2.19
CA ILE A 195 -4.09 11.17 1.40
C ILE A 195 -4.79 10.77 0.10
N ARG A 196 -4.23 9.81 -0.63
CA ARG A 196 -4.81 9.35 -1.90
C ARG A 196 -6.22 8.78 -1.73
N GLU A 197 -6.49 8.02 -0.67
CA GLU A 197 -7.83 7.50 -0.40
C GLU A 197 -8.82 8.63 -0.04
N ILE A 198 -8.42 9.67 0.71
CA ILE A 198 -9.25 10.86 0.94
C ILE A 198 -9.56 11.59 -0.37
N VAL A 199 -8.58 11.73 -1.26
CA VAL A 199 -8.78 12.34 -2.59
C VAL A 199 -9.74 11.51 -3.44
N LYS A 200 -9.69 10.19 -3.36
CA LYS A 200 -10.67 9.30 -4.04
C LYS A 200 -12.07 9.42 -3.46
N ASP A 201 -12.19 9.59 -2.15
CA ASP A 201 -13.50 9.83 -1.53
C ASP A 201 -14.13 11.15 -1.99
N LEU A 202 -13.31 12.17 -2.27
CA LEU A 202 -13.77 13.41 -2.89
C LEU A 202 -14.18 13.21 -4.36
N GLU A 203 -13.45 12.37 -5.12
CA GLU A 203 -13.76 11.98 -6.50
C GLU A 203 -15.11 11.25 -6.58
N ASP A 204 -15.34 10.29 -5.68
CA ASP A 204 -16.46 9.35 -5.72
C ASP A 204 -17.66 9.83 -4.86
N LYS A 205 -17.59 11.03 -4.23
CA LYS A 205 -18.53 11.54 -3.23
C LYS A 205 -20.00 11.43 -3.63
N GLU A 206 -20.35 11.83 -4.85
CA GLU A 206 -21.75 11.90 -5.29
C GLU A 206 -22.43 10.51 -5.31
N GLY A 207 -21.75 9.48 -5.79
CA GLY A 207 -22.29 8.14 -5.80
C GLY A 207 -22.27 7.47 -4.42
N ASP A 208 -21.23 7.75 -3.65
CA ASP A 208 -21.11 7.24 -2.29
C ASP A 208 -22.22 7.79 -1.37
N GLU A 209 -22.57 9.07 -1.52
CA GLU A 209 -23.66 9.71 -0.77
C GLU A 209 -25.02 9.09 -1.09
N ARG A 210 -25.31 8.84 -2.37
CA ARG A 210 -26.57 8.19 -2.81
C ARG A 210 -26.75 6.78 -2.22
N GLN A 211 -25.67 6.12 -1.81
CA GLN A 211 -25.70 4.78 -1.22
C GLN A 211 -25.48 4.76 0.30
N GLY A 212 -25.53 5.93 0.94
CA GLY A 212 -25.44 6.04 2.39
C GLY A 212 -24.06 5.75 2.95
N ARG A 213 -22.99 5.84 2.14
CA ARG A 213 -21.60 5.82 2.63
C ARG A 213 -21.34 7.08 3.46
N ARG A 214 -20.37 6.97 4.37
CA ARG A 214 -20.03 8.03 5.32
C ARG A 214 -18.54 8.35 5.23
N SER A 215 -18.04 8.66 4.02
CA SER A 215 -16.65 9.13 3.88
C SER A 215 -16.43 10.44 4.63
N LEU A 216 -15.18 10.82 4.84
CA LEU A 216 -14.81 12.07 5.51
C LEU A 216 -15.45 13.28 4.81
N ALA A 217 -15.41 13.30 3.47
CA ALA A 217 -16.00 14.35 2.64
C ALA A 217 -17.54 14.44 2.77
N ILE A 218 -18.22 13.29 2.92
CA ILE A 218 -19.69 13.25 3.09
C ILE A 218 -20.08 13.69 4.50
N ARG A 219 -19.36 13.21 5.53
CA ARG A 219 -19.74 13.45 6.93
C ARG A 219 -19.38 14.85 7.43
N TRP A 220 -18.20 15.37 7.06
CA TRP A 220 -17.68 16.65 7.56
C TRP A 220 -17.44 17.69 6.46
N GLY A 221 -17.80 17.39 5.21
CA GLY A 221 -17.70 18.28 4.07
C GLY A 221 -16.31 18.30 3.41
N ASP A 222 -16.26 18.84 2.20
CA ASP A 222 -15.07 18.89 1.35
C ASP A 222 -13.96 19.71 1.99
N THR A 223 -14.30 20.77 2.72
CA THR A 223 -13.32 21.61 3.43
C THR A 223 -12.56 20.80 4.48
N ALA A 224 -13.27 19.98 5.27
CA ALA A 224 -12.62 19.12 6.27
C ALA A 224 -11.70 18.08 5.60
N ALA A 225 -12.13 17.48 4.48
CA ALA A 225 -11.31 16.54 3.71
C ALA A 225 -10.03 17.22 3.17
N LYS A 226 -10.13 18.42 2.61
CA LYS A 226 -8.99 19.21 2.11
C LYS A 226 -8.04 19.63 3.22
N ILE A 227 -8.55 20.05 4.38
CA ILE A 227 -7.74 20.39 5.55
C ILE A 227 -6.98 19.15 6.04
N THR A 228 -7.66 18.01 6.19
CA THR A 228 -7.03 16.75 6.62
C THR A 228 -5.92 16.34 5.65
N THR A 229 -6.16 16.42 4.34
CA THR A 229 -5.13 16.18 3.32
C THR A 229 -3.96 17.15 3.48
N GLY A 230 -4.22 18.44 3.77
CA GLY A 230 -3.20 19.45 4.00
C GLY A 230 -2.31 19.13 5.21
N VAL A 231 -2.94 18.74 6.33
CA VAL A 231 -2.21 18.35 7.55
C VAL A 231 -1.34 17.11 7.31
N LEU A 232 -1.91 16.07 6.70
CA LEU A 232 -1.16 14.85 6.37
C LEU A 232 0.00 15.13 5.41
N SER A 233 -0.22 15.98 4.39
CA SER A 233 0.83 16.40 3.46
C SER A 233 1.93 17.20 4.17
N PHE A 234 1.60 18.03 5.14
CA PHE A 234 2.58 18.75 5.93
C PHE A 234 3.43 17.81 6.79
N ILE A 235 2.80 16.82 7.45
CA ILE A 235 3.52 15.78 8.19
C ILE A 235 4.45 15.00 7.27
N LEU A 236 3.97 14.62 6.07
CA LEU A 236 4.78 13.90 5.09
C LEU A 236 5.95 14.73 4.58
N LEU A 237 5.74 16.04 4.37
CA LEU A 237 6.80 16.98 3.99
C LEU A 237 7.87 17.07 5.08
N LEU A 238 7.45 17.21 6.35
CA LEU A 238 8.39 17.22 7.48
C LEU A 238 9.18 15.92 7.58
N ALA A 239 8.54 14.77 7.35
CA ALA A 239 9.22 13.48 7.34
C ALA A 239 10.26 13.39 6.20
N LEU A 240 9.92 13.84 4.97
CA LEU A 240 10.87 13.85 3.85
C LEU A 240 12.04 14.79 4.08
N VAL A 241 11.79 16.01 4.55
CA VAL A 241 12.87 16.97 4.88
C VAL A 241 13.71 16.46 6.05
N GLY A 242 13.08 15.84 7.04
CA GLY A 242 13.76 15.24 8.19
C GLY A 242 14.77 14.14 7.80
N ILE A 243 14.53 13.42 6.69
CA ILE A 243 15.50 12.42 6.18
C ILE A 243 16.87 13.06 5.95
N CYS A 244 16.93 14.33 5.50
CA CYS A 244 18.19 15.01 5.21
C CYS A 244 19.09 15.19 6.45
N SER A 245 18.54 15.07 7.65
CA SER A 245 19.29 15.15 8.94
C SER A 245 19.72 13.77 9.47
N LEU A 246 19.29 12.68 8.84
CA LEU A 246 19.58 11.33 9.28
C LEU A 246 20.86 10.79 8.61
N PRO A 247 21.61 9.91 9.28
CA PRO A 247 22.80 9.25 8.70
C PRO A 247 22.49 8.59 7.36
N VAL A 248 21.37 7.92 7.26
CA VAL A 248 20.86 7.23 6.06
C VAL A 248 20.82 8.10 4.80
N TYR A 249 20.70 9.42 4.94
CA TYR A 249 20.77 10.32 3.79
C TYR A 249 22.15 10.34 3.13
N GLN A 250 23.21 10.13 3.90
CA GLN A 250 24.57 10.13 3.37
C GLN A 250 24.81 8.92 2.47
N ASP A 251 24.16 7.80 2.77
CA ASP A 251 24.31 6.52 2.04
C ASP A 251 23.55 6.54 0.70
N LEU A 252 22.59 7.47 0.53
CA LEU A 252 21.91 7.65 -0.74
C LEU A 252 22.87 8.15 -1.82
N ASN A 253 22.76 7.58 -3.03
CA ASN A 253 23.44 8.12 -4.20
C ASN A 253 22.86 9.50 -4.59
N ILE A 254 23.49 10.17 -5.55
CA ILE A 254 23.10 11.54 -5.98
C ILE A 254 21.65 11.61 -6.46
N ILE A 255 21.14 10.56 -7.11
CA ILE A 255 19.75 10.51 -7.61
C ILE A 255 18.78 10.48 -6.42
N GLY A 256 19.04 9.64 -5.41
CA GLY A 256 18.24 9.58 -4.18
C GLY A 256 18.21 10.91 -3.44
N LYS A 257 19.37 11.56 -3.33
CA LYS A 257 19.48 12.90 -2.73
C LYS A 257 18.67 13.95 -3.48
N LEU A 258 18.59 13.87 -4.81
CA LEU A 258 17.80 14.78 -5.65
C LEU A 258 16.29 14.45 -5.62
N LEU A 259 15.92 13.18 -5.43
CA LEU A 259 14.50 12.80 -5.38
C LEU A 259 13.77 13.38 -4.17
N ILE A 260 14.44 13.54 -3.03
CA ILE A 260 13.82 14.08 -1.80
C ILE A 260 13.30 15.52 -2.02
N PRO A 261 14.09 16.50 -2.49
CA PRO A 261 13.57 17.83 -2.76
C PRO A 261 12.52 17.83 -3.88
N VAL A 262 12.66 16.99 -4.90
CA VAL A 262 11.66 16.87 -5.98
C VAL A 262 10.32 16.40 -5.42
N LEU A 263 10.30 15.37 -4.60
CA LEU A 263 9.08 14.88 -3.94
C LEU A 263 8.51 15.92 -2.96
N SER A 264 9.37 16.65 -2.25
CA SER A 264 8.94 17.74 -1.36
C SER A 264 8.23 18.87 -2.12
N LEU A 265 8.79 19.30 -3.26
CA LEU A 265 8.15 20.28 -4.14
C LEU A 265 6.84 19.74 -4.73
N LEU A 266 6.80 18.46 -5.08
CA LEU A 266 5.58 17.82 -5.61
C LEU A 266 4.46 17.80 -4.55
N ILE A 267 4.76 17.54 -3.26
CA ILE A 267 3.76 17.65 -2.18
C ILE A 267 3.18 19.06 -2.10
N ILE A 268 4.02 20.09 -2.14
CA ILE A 268 3.57 21.48 -2.09
C ILE A 268 2.65 21.79 -3.27
N PHE A 269 3.04 21.37 -4.48
CA PHE A 269 2.24 21.52 -5.68
C PHE A 269 0.89 20.80 -5.60
N LEU A 270 0.88 19.52 -5.15
CA LEU A 270 -0.36 18.73 -5.02
C LEU A 270 -1.29 19.35 -3.95
N ASN A 271 -0.73 19.88 -2.86
CA ASN A 271 -1.51 20.59 -1.84
C ASN A 271 -2.12 21.88 -2.36
N TRP A 272 -1.40 22.63 -3.19
CA TRP A 272 -1.96 23.79 -3.85
C TRP A 272 -3.10 23.39 -4.80
N ARG A 273 -2.93 22.37 -5.62
CA ARG A 273 -3.95 21.86 -6.54
C ARG A 273 -5.22 21.37 -5.84
N ILE A 274 -5.11 20.68 -4.70
CA ILE A 274 -6.30 20.17 -4.00
C ILE A 274 -7.17 21.30 -3.45
N ARG A 275 -6.57 22.44 -3.09
CA ARG A 275 -7.34 23.61 -2.61
C ARG A 275 -8.24 24.19 -3.71
N SER A 276 -7.76 24.22 -4.95
CA SER A 276 -8.50 24.75 -6.11
C SER A 276 -9.42 23.74 -6.77
N ALA A 277 -9.27 22.44 -6.50
CA ALA A 277 -10.13 21.39 -7.06
C ALA A 277 -11.57 21.51 -6.57
N GLN A 278 -12.54 21.39 -7.46
CA GLN A 278 -13.97 21.51 -7.15
C GLN A 278 -14.80 20.38 -7.74
N ALA A 279 -14.38 19.81 -8.87
CA ALA A 279 -15.12 18.80 -9.61
C ALA A 279 -14.47 17.43 -9.56
N SER A 280 -15.27 16.37 -9.73
CA SER A 280 -14.78 14.97 -9.76
C SER A 280 -13.60 14.75 -10.73
N PRO A 281 -13.55 15.34 -11.95
CA PRO A 281 -12.39 15.21 -12.83
C PRO A 281 -11.09 15.77 -12.24
N ASP A 282 -11.15 16.85 -11.43
CA ASP A 282 -9.97 17.43 -10.79
C ASP A 282 -9.40 16.44 -9.76
N TYR A 283 -10.29 15.85 -8.94
CA TYR A 283 -9.90 14.85 -7.94
C TYR A 283 -9.39 13.57 -8.60
N HIS A 284 -9.94 13.18 -9.75
CA HIS A 284 -9.42 12.05 -10.53
C HIS A 284 -7.95 12.27 -10.92
N GLN A 285 -7.63 13.44 -11.49
CA GLN A 285 -6.25 13.77 -11.86
C GLN A 285 -5.34 13.79 -10.64
N LEU A 286 -5.78 14.38 -9.52
CA LEU A 286 -5.02 14.41 -8.27
C LEU A 286 -4.77 13.01 -7.72
N SER A 287 -5.76 12.11 -7.74
CA SER A 287 -5.62 10.72 -7.32
C SER A 287 -4.56 9.98 -8.16
N GLN A 288 -4.48 10.24 -9.48
CA GLN A 288 -3.43 9.70 -10.33
C GLN A 288 -2.05 10.30 -10.00
N GLN A 289 -1.97 11.59 -9.75
CA GLN A 289 -0.71 12.24 -9.36
C GLN A 289 -0.17 11.74 -8.03
N TRP A 290 -1.03 11.51 -7.03
CA TRP A 290 -0.65 10.85 -5.77
C TRP A 290 -0.15 9.41 -5.98
N LYS A 291 -0.68 8.69 -6.97
CA LYS A 291 -0.15 7.38 -7.36
C LYS A 291 1.28 7.49 -7.89
N TYR A 292 1.56 8.47 -8.75
CA TYR A 292 2.94 8.70 -9.24
C TYR A 292 3.87 9.15 -8.12
N PHE A 293 3.38 9.94 -7.17
CA PHE A 293 4.12 10.32 -5.98
C PHE A 293 4.54 9.08 -5.16
N LEU A 294 3.61 8.13 -4.95
CA LEU A 294 3.92 6.86 -4.27
C LEU A 294 5.04 6.07 -4.99
N LEU A 295 5.01 6.03 -6.31
CA LEU A 295 6.08 5.40 -7.11
C LEU A 295 7.42 6.14 -6.99
N GLY A 296 7.38 7.48 -6.87
CA GLY A 296 8.57 8.28 -6.60
C GLY A 296 9.26 7.91 -5.31
N GLY A 297 8.50 7.69 -4.22
CA GLY A 297 9.06 7.21 -2.96
C GLY A 297 9.66 5.82 -3.05
N LEU A 298 9.04 4.91 -3.82
CA LEU A 298 9.61 3.58 -4.08
C LEU A 298 10.97 3.68 -4.82
N SER A 299 11.13 4.69 -5.70
CA SER A 299 12.37 4.90 -6.43
C SER A 299 13.55 5.29 -5.53
N ILE A 300 13.29 5.85 -4.33
CA ILE A 300 14.35 6.15 -3.35
C ILE A 300 15.00 4.85 -2.86
N LEU A 301 14.24 3.76 -2.72
CA LEU A 301 14.79 2.46 -2.32
C LEU A 301 15.77 1.88 -3.35
N LEU A 302 15.70 2.32 -4.62
CA LEU A 302 16.65 1.94 -5.67
C LEU A 302 17.95 2.73 -5.59
N CYS A 303 17.97 3.80 -4.81
CA CYS A 303 19.08 4.76 -4.72
C CYS A 303 19.90 4.57 -3.43
N TYR A 304 19.50 3.64 -2.61
CA TYR A 304 20.21 3.18 -1.44
C TYR A 304 21.11 2.00 -1.77
#